data_25f0491a9ca9432fb155982e4df8610f
#
_entry.id   25f0491a9ca9432fb155982e4df8610f
#
_cell.length_a   1.000
_cell.length_b   1.000
_cell.length_c   1.000
_cell.angle_alpha   90.00
_cell.angle_beta   90.00
_cell.angle_gamma   90.00
#
_symmetry.space_group_name_H-M   'P 1'
#
loop_
_entity.id
_entity.type
_entity.pdbx_description
1 polymer ?
#
loop_
_entity_poly.entity_id
_entity_poly.type
_entity_poly.pdbx_seq_one_letter_code
_entity_poly.pdbx_strand_id
1 'polypeptide(L)'
;MAHARISKYLPPDINPTKAAIAYGCRALPKLNEELNSEDLLTRQKALMALCDLMHDPEYVYEAINLGFLESLKSLLKDDDDVVRIKTTEVLYIMATHNVGSFLENDIILALSFLMDDPYALCRQNLHQAFKYLAQLPSGARGIVDNGLISPLVLKLQREEEKIQELILDTLASCLQEDATEALSSCAVPFFKQKLLSSNKNIRSKAAQALMAISIPLEGKNQVCRHDVIPILVQLLKDEEEEVQANAAGALMYATVTTEGKYAALDSEAIQPLLKLLFSPLIKVRLNATKALTILAEAPEGRKLLQGHVFNFRSLEMDQNEAVRRAAHIAIKVIEWKP
;
A
#
# COMPACT_ATOMS: atom_id res chain seq x y z
N MET A 1 39.07 34.12 -2.07
CA MET A 1 38.07 33.20 -1.56
C MET A 1 38.73 31.83 -1.44
N ALA A 2 38.85 31.31 -0.22
CA ALA A 2 39.48 30.01 0.01
C ALA A 2 38.52 28.91 -0.42
N HIS A 3 38.86 28.15 -1.46
CA HIS A 3 38.19 26.94 -1.79
C HIS A 3 38.47 25.92 -0.69
N ALA A 4 37.44 25.43 -0.01
CA ALA A 4 37.57 24.33 0.94
C ALA A 4 38.09 23.08 0.16
N ARG A 5 39.37 22.77 0.32
CA ARG A 5 39.96 21.54 -0.19
C ARG A 5 39.52 20.41 0.78
N ILE A 6 38.69 19.51 0.30
CA ILE A 6 38.46 18.25 1.00
C ILE A 6 39.82 17.55 1.12
N SER A 7 40.25 17.28 2.34
CA SER A 7 41.56 16.65 2.59
C SER A 7 41.61 15.28 1.88
N LYS A 8 42.72 15.03 1.20
CA LYS A 8 43.01 13.77 0.49
C LYS A 8 43.14 12.56 1.46
N TYR A 9 43.29 12.83 2.75
CA TYR A 9 43.44 11.87 3.81
C TYR A 9 42.31 12.11 4.84
N LEU A 10 41.23 11.35 4.70
CA LEU A 10 40.20 11.28 5.73
C LEU A 10 40.65 10.31 6.83
N PRO A 11 40.38 10.60 8.09
CA PRO A 11 40.56 9.62 9.17
C PRO A 11 39.81 8.31 8.82
N PRO A 12 40.32 7.14 9.25
CA PRO A 12 39.78 5.84 8.86
C PRO A 12 38.33 5.58 9.34
N ASP A 13 37.84 6.39 10.25
CA ASP A 13 36.50 6.36 10.83
C ASP A 13 35.52 7.31 10.14
N ILE A 14 35.97 8.14 9.17
CA ILE A 14 35.09 8.98 8.40
C ILE A 14 34.68 8.23 7.12
N ASN A 15 33.37 7.98 6.99
CA ASN A 15 32.81 7.44 5.75
C ASN A 15 33.02 8.46 4.62
N PRO A 16 33.82 8.14 3.58
CA PRO A 16 34.11 9.08 2.49
C PRO A 16 32.87 9.45 1.66
N THR A 17 31.76 8.69 1.82
CA THR A 17 30.48 8.98 1.18
C THR A 17 29.64 9.99 1.95
N LYS A 18 29.97 10.29 3.21
CA LYS A 18 29.42 11.42 3.98
C LYS A 18 30.27 12.66 3.67
N ALA A 19 30.10 13.24 2.51
CA ALA A 19 30.69 14.53 2.20
C ALA A 19 30.09 15.61 3.10
N ALA A 20 30.96 16.49 3.61
CA ALA A 20 30.48 17.69 4.30
C ALA A 20 29.65 18.51 3.31
N ILE A 21 28.36 18.65 3.58
CA ILE A 21 27.43 19.40 2.73
C ILE A 21 27.73 20.88 2.89
N ALA A 22 27.76 21.62 1.80
CA ALA A 22 27.83 23.08 1.85
C ALA A 22 26.56 23.59 2.53
N TYR A 23 26.75 24.35 3.63
CA TYR A 23 25.62 24.94 4.34
C TYR A 23 25.15 26.24 3.68
N GLY A 24 23.82 26.49 3.74
CA GLY A 24 23.19 27.74 3.32
C GLY A 24 22.56 27.69 1.92
N CYS A 25 21.98 28.81 1.51
CA CYS A 25 21.16 28.95 0.30
C CYS A 25 21.86 28.62 -1.03
N ARG A 26 23.15 28.36 -1.02
CA ARG A 26 23.93 27.94 -2.21
C ARG A 26 24.11 26.43 -2.32
N ALA A 27 23.71 25.67 -1.31
CA ALA A 27 23.93 24.22 -1.29
C ALA A 27 23.12 23.52 -2.38
N LEU A 28 21.82 23.77 -2.43
CA LEU A 28 20.92 23.13 -3.41
C LEU A 28 21.27 23.52 -4.86
N PRO A 29 21.45 24.80 -5.25
CA PRO A 29 21.85 25.16 -6.60
C PRO A 29 23.12 24.43 -7.05
N LYS A 30 24.14 24.34 -6.16
CA LYS A 30 25.37 23.65 -6.46
C LYS A 30 25.16 22.13 -6.62
N LEU A 31 24.37 21.50 -5.76
CA LEU A 31 24.05 20.09 -5.88
C LEU A 31 23.32 19.79 -7.20
N ASN A 32 22.41 20.68 -7.64
CA ASN A 32 21.75 20.51 -8.95
C ASN A 32 22.72 20.58 -10.14
N GLU A 33 23.73 21.46 -10.07
CA GLU A 33 24.82 21.48 -11.05
C GLU A 33 25.61 20.16 -11.02
N GLU A 34 25.94 19.66 -9.82
CA GLU A 34 26.71 18.43 -9.60
C GLU A 34 25.96 17.15 -10.05
N LEU A 35 24.63 17.13 -9.98
CA LEU A 35 23.82 16.04 -10.56
C LEU A 35 24.00 15.89 -12.07
N ASN A 36 24.27 16.98 -12.78
CA ASN A 36 24.47 17.01 -14.23
C ASN A 36 25.95 16.94 -14.63
N SER A 37 26.85 16.62 -13.70
CA SER A 37 28.29 16.51 -13.95
C SER A 37 28.61 15.25 -14.81
N GLU A 38 29.59 15.38 -15.73
CA GLU A 38 30.13 14.23 -16.45
C GLU A 38 30.91 13.27 -15.53
N ASP A 39 31.48 13.80 -14.41
CA ASP A 39 32.22 13.00 -13.44
C ASP A 39 31.23 12.16 -12.57
N LEU A 40 31.36 10.83 -12.71
CA LEU A 40 30.53 9.86 -11.98
C LEU A 40 30.59 10.05 -10.46
N LEU A 41 31.80 10.25 -9.91
CA LEU A 41 31.97 10.39 -8.46
C LEU A 41 31.28 11.66 -7.92
N THR A 42 31.27 12.72 -8.72
CA THR A 42 30.55 13.96 -8.40
C THR A 42 29.05 13.74 -8.35
N ARG A 43 28.46 13.04 -9.35
CA ARG A 43 27.02 12.70 -9.35
C ARG A 43 26.65 11.83 -8.13
N GLN A 44 27.45 10.79 -7.84
CA GLN A 44 27.21 9.92 -6.69
C GLN A 44 27.23 10.68 -5.36
N LYS A 45 28.21 11.58 -5.15
CA LYS A 45 28.32 12.40 -3.94
C LYS A 45 27.16 13.38 -3.79
N ALA A 46 26.74 14.01 -4.88
CA ALA A 46 25.59 14.89 -4.89
C ALA A 46 24.31 14.17 -4.47
N LEU A 47 24.08 12.98 -5.02
CA LEU A 47 22.92 12.14 -4.66
C LEU A 47 22.95 11.69 -3.20
N MET A 48 24.12 11.31 -2.67
CA MET A 48 24.26 10.95 -1.25
C MET A 48 23.94 12.13 -0.33
N ALA A 49 24.41 13.34 -0.69
CA ALA A 49 24.08 14.55 0.05
C ALA A 49 22.57 14.86 -0.01
N LEU A 50 21.93 14.64 -1.15
CA LEU A 50 20.49 14.85 -1.31
C LEU A 50 19.67 13.84 -0.52
N CYS A 51 20.08 12.56 -0.40
CA CYS A 51 19.40 11.61 0.47
C CYS A 51 19.29 12.12 1.91
N ASP A 52 20.34 12.75 2.43
CA ASP A 52 20.34 13.32 3.78
C ASP A 52 19.48 14.58 3.88
N LEU A 53 19.53 15.48 2.89
CA LEU A 53 18.81 16.76 2.89
C LEU A 53 17.30 16.61 2.68
N MET A 54 16.87 15.69 1.81
CA MET A 54 15.45 15.58 1.43
C MET A 54 14.53 15.03 2.52
N HIS A 55 15.06 14.71 3.70
CA HIS A 55 14.23 14.44 4.88
C HIS A 55 13.58 15.71 5.47
N ASP A 56 14.08 16.88 5.12
CA ASP A 56 13.49 18.15 5.52
C ASP A 56 12.53 18.66 4.42
N PRO A 57 11.25 18.90 4.74
CA PRO A 57 10.25 19.38 3.79
C PRO A 57 10.61 20.71 3.14
N GLU A 58 11.33 21.60 3.83
CA GLU A 58 11.73 22.90 3.30
C GLU A 58 12.73 22.72 2.15
N TYR A 59 13.71 21.82 2.33
CA TYR A 59 14.66 21.49 1.25
C TYR A 59 13.98 20.79 0.08
N VAL A 60 12.97 19.92 0.31
CA VAL A 60 12.20 19.31 -0.76
C VAL A 60 11.47 20.36 -1.59
N TYR A 61 10.81 21.33 -0.95
CA TYR A 61 10.11 22.41 -1.64
C TYR A 61 11.08 23.26 -2.46
N GLU A 62 12.21 23.66 -1.88
CA GLU A 62 13.23 24.46 -2.57
C GLU A 62 13.85 23.67 -3.76
N ALA A 63 14.17 22.39 -3.58
CA ALA A 63 14.71 21.53 -4.63
C ALA A 63 13.74 21.41 -5.82
N ILE A 64 12.45 21.23 -5.57
CA ILE A 64 11.43 21.18 -6.62
C ILE A 64 11.41 22.52 -7.41
N ASN A 65 11.41 23.65 -6.72
CA ASN A 65 11.42 24.96 -7.37
C ASN A 65 12.71 25.23 -8.18
N LEU A 66 13.82 24.59 -7.81
CA LEU A 66 15.10 24.66 -8.53
C LEU A 66 15.19 23.65 -9.70
N GLY A 67 14.14 22.89 -9.98
CA GLY A 67 14.07 21.96 -11.09
C GLY A 67 14.78 20.62 -10.89
N PHE A 68 15.02 20.20 -9.65
CA PHE A 68 15.68 18.93 -9.35
C PHE A 68 14.95 17.72 -9.91
N LEU A 69 13.61 17.75 -10.04
CA LEU A 69 12.86 16.61 -10.57
C LEU A 69 13.27 16.26 -12.00
N GLU A 70 13.57 17.24 -12.85
CA GLU A 70 14.06 16.99 -14.21
C GLU A 70 15.47 16.38 -14.21
N SER A 71 16.38 16.88 -13.36
CA SER A 71 17.73 16.31 -13.21
C SER A 71 17.65 14.85 -12.69
N LEU A 72 16.84 14.59 -11.66
CA LEU A 72 16.64 13.26 -11.11
C LEU A 72 15.98 12.31 -12.11
N LYS A 73 14.99 12.78 -12.88
CA LYS A 73 14.34 12.02 -13.95
C LYS A 73 15.35 11.56 -15.02
N SER A 74 16.31 12.42 -15.36
CA SER A 74 17.41 12.07 -16.28
C SER A 74 18.29 10.96 -15.69
N LEU A 75 18.65 11.06 -14.40
CA LEU A 75 19.52 10.11 -13.70
C LEU A 75 18.90 8.73 -13.46
N LEU A 76 17.58 8.58 -13.59
CA LEU A 76 16.94 7.25 -13.59
C LEU A 76 17.40 6.37 -14.75
N LYS A 77 18.01 6.97 -15.79
CA LYS A 77 18.54 6.27 -16.98
C LYS A 77 20.06 6.21 -16.98
N ASP A 78 20.73 6.56 -15.89
CA ASP A 78 22.19 6.52 -15.79
C ASP A 78 22.70 5.08 -15.93
N ASP A 79 23.84 4.90 -16.59
CA ASP A 79 24.45 3.58 -16.77
C ASP A 79 24.95 3.00 -15.44
N ASP A 80 25.33 3.86 -14.49
CA ASP A 80 25.82 3.45 -13.17
C ASP A 80 24.67 3.05 -12.22
N ASP A 81 24.81 1.88 -11.63
CA ASP A 81 23.81 1.33 -10.73
C ASP A 81 23.66 2.11 -9.41
N VAL A 82 24.76 2.63 -8.86
CA VAL A 82 24.74 3.44 -7.64
C VAL A 82 23.98 4.74 -7.88
N VAL A 83 24.17 5.36 -9.06
CA VAL A 83 23.43 6.57 -9.44
C VAL A 83 21.94 6.27 -9.52
N ARG A 84 21.51 5.19 -10.22
CA ARG A 84 20.07 4.84 -10.27
C ARG A 84 19.48 4.51 -8.91
N ILE A 85 20.20 3.73 -8.08
CA ILE A 85 19.76 3.38 -6.72
C ILE A 85 19.60 4.63 -5.87
N LYS A 86 20.57 5.53 -5.86
CA LYS A 86 20.51 6.76 -5.06
C LYS A 86 19.48 7.75 -5.59
N THR A 87 19.30 7.82 -6.90
CA THR A 87 18.24 8.63 -7.52
C THR A 87 16.84 8.15 -7.09
N THR A 88 16.59 6.84 -7.14
CA THR A 88 15.32 6.28 -6.66
C THR A 88 15.14 6.47 -5.16
N GLU A 89 16.23 6.45 -4.37
CA GLU A 89 16.21 6.74 -2.94
C GLU A 89 15.79 8.20 -2.67
N VAL A 90 16.41 9.17 -3.31
CA VAL A 90 16.03 10.59 -3.22
C VAL A 90 14.57 10.78 -3.60
N LEU A 91 14.11 10.18 -4.71
CA LEU A 91 12.75 10.33 -5.17
C LEU A 91 11.73 9.72 -4.19
N TYR A 92 11.98 8.54 -3.58
CA TYR A 92 11.02 8.03 -2.61
C TYR A 92 10.95 8.90 -1.35
N ILE A 93 12.06 9.49 -0.91
CA ILE A 93 12.05 10.41 0.22
C ILE A 93 11.22 11.66 -0.12
N MET A 94 11.46 12.26 -1.30
CA MET A 94 10.68 13.43 -1.76
C MET A 94 9.20 13.12 -1.94
N ALA A 95 8.83 11.90 -2.36
CA ALA A 95 7.43 11.47 -2.55
C ALA A 95 6.61 11.53 -1.25
N THR A 96 7.26 11.46 -0.09
CA THR A 96 6.57 11.60 1.21
C THR A 96 6.05 13.02 1.47
N HIS A 97 6.57 14.02 0.74
CA HIS A 97 6.29 15.43 1.00
C HIS A 97 5.49 16.13 -0.11
N ASN A 98 5.62 15.71 -1.35
CA ASN A 98 4.97 16.42 -2.47
C ASN A 98 4.57 15.49 -3.63
N VAL A 99 3.32 15.05 -3.63
CA VAL A 99 2.74 14.20 -4.69
C VAL A 99 2.43 15.02 -5.94
N GLY A 100 1.96 16.26 -5.81
CA GLY A 100 1.53 17.09 -6.94
C GLY A 100 2.64 17.28 -7.98
N SER A 101 3.83 17.67 -7.55
CA SER A 101 4.97 17.89 -8.44
C SER A 101 5.44 16.61 -9.13
N PHE A 102 5.25 15.44 -8.51
CA PHE A 102 5.55 14.15 -9.15
C PHE A 102 4.61 13.85 -10.32
N LEU A 103 3.34 14.26 -10.21
CA LEU A 103 2.35 14.14 -11.28
C LEU A 103 2.66 15.10 -12.42
N GLU A 104 2.94 16.36 -12.10
CA GLU A 104 3.22 17.42 -13.08
C GLU A 104 4.49 17.17 -13.91
N ASN A 105 5.46 16.45 -13.38
CA ASN A 105 6.75 16.18 -14.02
C ASN A 105 6.89 14.74 -14.58
N ASP A 106 5.82 13.96 -14.67
CA ASP A 106 5.80 12.58 -15.18
C ASP A 106 6.77 11.62 -14.43
N ILE A 107 7.03 11.88 -13.16
CA ILE A 107 7.99 11.07 -12.38
C ILE A 107 7.48 9.64 -12.18
N ILE A 108 6.16 9.43 -12.04
CA ILE A 108 5.54 8.11 -11.91
C ILE A 108 5.88 7.24 -13.13
N LEU A 109 5.73 7.79 -14.34
CA LEU A 109 6.06 7.09 -15.56
C LEU A 109 7.58 6.84 -15.68
N ALA A 110 8.40 7.82 -15.33
CA ALA A 110 9.84 7.67 -15.35
C ALA A 110 10.34 6.57 -14.40
N LEU A 111 9.81 6.50 -13.19
CA LEU A 111 10.10 5.43 -12.23
C LEU A 111 9.68 4.05 -12.76
N SER A 112 8.55 3.93 -13.46
CA SER A 112 8.03 2.65 -13.93
C SER A 112 8.99 1.90 -14.85
N PHE A 113 9.86 2.60 -15.57
CA PHE A 113 10.90 1.97 -16.42
C PHE A 113 11.95 1.18 -15.64
N LEU A 114 12.07 1.43 -14.32
CA LEU A 114 13.00 0.72 -13.43
C LEU A 114 12.36 -0.48 -12.71
N MET A 115 11.11 -0.84 -13.01
CA MET A 115 10.48 -2.03 -12.42
C MET A 115 11.21 -3.34 -12.75
N ASP A 116 12.02 -3.35 -13.80
CA ASP A 116 12.87 -4.49 -14.21
C ASP A 116 14.35 -4.22 -14.02
N ASP A 117 14.74 -3.19 -13.25
CA ASP A 117 16.14 -2.92 -12.95
C ASP A 117 16.81 -4.17 -12.32
N PRO A 118 18.04 -4.55 -12.73
CA PRO A 118 18.71 -5.72 -12.20
C PRO A 118 18.94 -5.66 -10.68
N TYR A 119 19.07 -4.47 -10.12
CA TYR A 119 19.33 -4.28 -8.70
C TYR A 119 18.05 -4.21 -7.86
N ALA A 120 17.89 -5.16 -6.96
CA ALA A 120 16.70 -5.25 -6.10
C ALA A 120 16.47 -3.99 -5.26
N LEU A 121 17.55 -3.31 -4.82
CA LEU A 121 17.45 -2.08 -4.03
C LEU A 121 16.84 -0.93 -4.85
N CYS A 122 17.19 -0.82 -6.14
CA CYS A 122 16.58 0.15 -7.05
C CYS A 122 15.07 -0.11 -7.19
N ARG A 123 14.69 -1.37 -7.46
CA ARG A 123 13.27 -1.77 -7.52
C ARG A 123 12.53 -1.54 -6.21
N GLN A 124 13.18 -1.84 -5.06
CA GLN A 124 12.58 -1.58 -3.74
C GLN A 124 12.30 -0.08 -3.53
N ASN A 125 13.26 0.78 -3.85
CA ASN A 125 13.11 2.23 -3.69
C ASN A 125 11.98 2.79 -4.56
N LEU A 126 11.87 2.36 -5.81
CA LEU A 126 10.78 2.79 -6.68
C LEU A 126 9.41 2.35 -6.16
N HIS A 127 9.28 1.10 -5.67
CA HIS A 127 8.02 0.63 -5.09
C HIS A 127 7.71 1.33 -3.76
N GLN A 128 8.73 1.73 -3.01
CA GLN A 128 8.56 2.59 -1.85
C GLN A 128 8.01 3.97 -2.23
N ALA A 129 8.51 4.56 -3.34
CA ALA A 129 7.96 5.81 -3.87
C ALA A 129 6.49 5.64 -4.28
N PHE A 130 6.15 4.60 -5.04
CA PHE A 130 4.77 4.33 -5.44
C PHE A 130 3.84 4.14 -4.24
N LYS A 131 4.28 3.43 -3.21
CA LYS A 131 3.52 3.29 -1.96
C LYS A 131 3.22 4.65 -1.32
N TYR A 132 4.21 5.55 -1.21
CA TYR A 132 3.98 6.87 -0.63
C TYR A 132 3.07 7.73 -1.50
N LEU A 133 3.28 7.74 -2.81
CA LEU A 133 2.42 8.46 -3.74
C LEU A 133 0.97 7.99 -3.65
N ALA A 134 0.75 6.67 -3.59
CA ALA A 134 -0.58 6.07 -3.52
C ALA A 134 -1.33 6.31 -2.19
N GLN A 135 -0.68 6.87 -1.16
CA GLN A 135 -1.37 7.26 0.08
C GLN A 135 -2.34 8.43 -0.14
N LEU A 136 -2.12 9.23 -1.17
CA LEU A 136 -3.05 10.29 -1.57
C LEU A 136 -3.85 9.86 -2.81
N PRO A 137 -5.16 10.16 -2.86
CA PRO A 137 -6.02 9.80 -4.00
C PRO A 137 -5.46 10.27 -5.34
N SER A 138 -4.89 11.47 -5.42
CA SER A 138 -4.29 12.00 -6.65
C SER A 138 -3.09 11.17 -7.12
N GLY A 139 -2.23 10.72 -6.20
CA GLY A 139 -1.09 9.87 -6.54
C GLY A 139 -1.52 8.45 -6.93
N ALA A 140 -2.49 7.87 -6.21
CA ALA A 140 -3.10 6.59 -6.58
C ALA A 140 -3.72 6.66 -7.99
N ARG A 141 -4.48 7.73 -8.28
CA ARG A 141 -5.04 7.99 -9.60
C ARG A 141 -3.93 8.13 -10.66
N GLY A 142 -2.84 8.84 -10.36
CA GLY A 142 -1.72 8.99 -11.28
C GLY A 142 -1.06 7.64 -11.63
N ILE A 143 -0.98 6.69 -10.69
CA ILE A 143 -0.48 5.33 -10.95
C ILE A 143 -1.45 4.56 -11.86
N VAL A 144 -2.75 4.67 -11.61
CA VAL A 144 -3.80 4.05 -12.43
C VAL A 144 -3.78 4.61 -13.85
N ASP A 145 -3.77 5.94 -14.00
CA ASP A 145 -3.83 6.63 -15.29
C ASP A 145 -2.58 6.34 -16.19
N ASN A 146 -1.45 5.97 -15.55
CA ASN A 146 -0.26 5.49 -16.27
C ASN A 146 -0.32 3.99 -16.65
N GLY A 147 -1.43 3.27 -16.38
CA GLY A 147 -1.60 1.87 -16.74
C GLY A 147 -0.65 0.92 -15.99
N LEU A 148 -0.30 1.23 -14.75
CA LEU A 148 0.69 0.47 -13.98
C LEU A 148 0.09 -0.66 -13.14
N ILE A 149 -1.23 -0.80 -13.08
CA ILE A 149 -1.89 -1.80 -12.22
C ILE A 149 -1.57 -3.23 -12.70
N SER A 150 -1.74 -3.53 -13.99
CA SER A 150 -1.42 -4.85 -14.54
C SER A 150 0.05 -5.22 -14.41
N PRO A 151 1.02 -4.34 -14.74
CA PRO A 151 2.43 -4.59 -14.45
C PRO A 151 2.73 -4.87 -12.97
N LEU A 152 2.15 -4.11 -12.04
CA LEU A 152 2.32 -4.32 -10.60
C LEU A 152 1.78 -5.68 -10.15
N VAL A 153 0.60 -6.09 -10.63
CA VAL A 153 0.02 -7.41 -10.33
C VAL A 153 0.94 -8.54 -10.81
N LEU A 154 1.50 -8.44 -12.01
CA LEU A 154 2.42 -9.45 -12.55
C LEU A 154 3.73 -9.54 -11.75
N LYS A 155 4.21 -8.43 -11.22
CA LYS A 155 5.41 -8.38 -10.36
C LYS A 155 5.26 -9.16 -9.06
N LEU A 156 4.04 -9.30 -8.52
CA LEU A 156 3.80 -10.10 -7.31
C LEU A 156 4.28 -11.56 -7.41
N GLN A 157 4.47 -12.09 -8.61
CA GLN A 157 4.94 -13.48 -8.78
C GLN A 157 6.46 -13.62 -8.69
N ARG A 158 7.20 -12.57 -9.04
CA ARG A 158 8.64 -12.65 -9.31
C ARG A 158 9.48 -11.88 -8.31
N GLU A 159 8.90 -10.92 -7.62
CA GLU A 159 9.63 -10.06 -6.70
C GLU A 159 9.88 -10.73 -5.34
N GLU A 160 10.88 -10.23 -4.62
CA GLU A 160 11.15 -10.59 -3.24
C GLU A 160 10.01 -10.16 -2.31
N GLU A 161 9.80 -10.85 -1.20
CA GLU A 161 8.70 -10.59 -0.26
C GLU A 161 8.58 -9.13 0.16
N LYS A 162 9.70 -8.47 0.42
CA LYS A 162 9.74 -7.07 0.83
C LYS A 162 9.16 -6.13 -0.24
N ILE A 163 9.45 -6.42 -1.51
CA ILE A 163 8.91 -5.66 -2.65
C ILE A 163 7.44 -6.04 -2.88
N GLN A 164 7.08 -7.31 -2.72
CA GLN A 164 5.67 -7.75 -2.79
C GLN A 164 4.79 -7.01 -1.77
N GLU A 165 5.28 -6.80 -0.54
CA GLU A 165 4.57 -6.01 0.47
C GLU A 165 4.31 -4.57 0.01
N LEU A 166 5.30 -3.91 -0.61
CA LEU A 166 5.17 -2.56 -1.13
C LEU A 166 4.19 -2.48 -2.31
N ILE A 167 4.26 -3.46 -3.22
CA ILE A 167 3.33 -3.56 -4.35
C ILE A 167 1.90 -3.73 -3.86
N LEU A 168 1.66 -4.61 -2.88
CA LEU A 168 0.33 -4.84 -2.32
C LEU A 168 -0.23 -3.59 -1.62
N ASP A 169 0.60 -2.82 -0.90
CA ASP A 169 0.21 -1.53 -0.31
C ASP A 169 -0.24 -0.55 -1.40
N THR A 170 0.55 -0.43 -2.46
CA THR A 170 0.24 0.44 -3.61
C THR A 170 -1.07 0.02 -4.27
N LEU A 171 -1.20 -1.28 -4.59
CA LEU A 171 -2.41 -1.81 -5.22
C LEU A 171 -3.64 -1.62 -4.34
N ALA A 172 -3.56 -1.87 -3.03
CA ALA A 172 -4.69 -1.68 -2.13
C ALA A 172 -5.25 -0.25 -2.14
N SER A 173 -4.37 0.75 -2.31
CA SER A 173 -4.78 2.16 -2.45
C SER A 173 -5.32 2.47 -3.85
N CYS A 174 -4.62 2.05 -4.90
CA CYS A 174 -5.03 2.30 -6.29
C CYS A 174 -6.40 1.66 -6.63
N LEU A 175 -6.66 0.44 -6.12
CA LEU A 175 -7.91 -0.28 -6.35
C LEU A 175 -9.13 0.38 -5.68
N GLN A 176 -8.93 1.27 -4.71
CA GLN A 176 -10.02 2.09 -4.15
C GLN A 176 -10.43 3.21 -5.12
N GLU A 177 -9.49 3.71 -5.92
CA GLU A 177 -9.75 4.73 -6.93
C GLU A 177 -10.35 4.12 -8.19
N ASP A 178 -9.72 3.07 -8.75
CA ASP A 178 -10.24 2.34 -9.90
C ASP A 178 -9.70 0.89 -9.92
N ALA A 179 -10.60 -0.08 -9.95
CA ALA A 179 -10.26 -1.49 -10.01
C ALA A 179 -10.39 -2.10 -11.43
N THR A 180 -10.76 -1.30 -12.44
CA THR A 180 -11.10 -1.79 -13.79
C THR A 180 -9.95 -2.54 -14.44
N GLU A 181 -8.75 -1.97 -14.42
CA GLU A 181 -7.56 -2.60 -15.00
C GLU A 181 -7.19 -3.91 -14.29
N ALA A 182 -7.23 -3.93 -12.95
CA ALA A 182 -6.95 -5.13 -12.16
C ALA A 182 -7.95 -6.26 -12.43
N LEU A 183 -9.23 -5.92 -12.55
CA LEU A 183 -10.29 -6.89 -12.86
C LEU A 183 -10.14 -7.48 -14.27
N SER A 184 -9.77 -6.64 -15.25
CA SER A 184 -9.53 -7.09 -16.63
C SER A 184 -8.25 -7.92 -16.77
N SER A 185 -7.24 -7.67 -15.92
CA SER A 185 -5.98 -8.43 -15.90
C SER A 185 -5.98 -9.65 -14.98
N CYS A 186 -7.16 -10.08 -14.51
CA CYS A 186 -7.32 -11.25 -13.63
C CYS A 186 -6.49 -11.17 -12.34
N ALA A 187 -6.49 -10.02 -11.64
CA ALA A 187 -5.71 -9.84 -10.41
C ALA A 187 -6.15 -10.71 -9.23
N VAL A 188 -7.44 -11.10 -9.16
CA VAL A 188 -8.01 -11.84 -8.04
C VAL A 188 -7.29 -13.17 -7.76
N PRO A 189 -6.96 -14.02 -8.74
CA PRO A 189 -6.14 -15.23 -8.52
C PRO A 189 -4.78 -14.96 -7.91
N PHE A 190 -4.11 -13.86 -8.29
CA PHE A 190 -2.82 -13.48 -7.73
C PHE A 190 -2.95 -13.09 -6.25
N PHE A 191 -3.95 -12.30 -5.90
CA PHE A 191 -4.22 -11.94 -4.51
C PHE A 191 -4.62 -13.17 -3.68
N LYS A 192 -5.44 -14.08 -4.24
CA LYS A 192 -5.77 -15.36 -3.61
C LYS A 192 -4.53 -16.16 -3.22
N GLN A 193 -3.54 -16.25 -4.13
CA GLN A 193 -2.29 -16.95 -3.85
C GLN A 193 -1.54 -16.29 -2.69
N LYS A 194 -1.55 -14.95 -2.58
CA LYS A 194 -0.87 -14.22 -1.52
C LYS A 194 -1.55 -14.33 -0.16
N LEU A 195 -2.83 -14.66 -0.09
CA LEU A 195 -3.51 -15.00 1.17
C LEU A 195 -2.91 -16.25 1.85
N LEU A 196 -2.28 -17.13 1.08
CA LEU A 196 -1.69 -18.38 1.57
C LEU A 196 -0.19 -18.25 1.91
N SER A 197 0.36 -17.02 1.87
CA SER A 197 1.77 -16.76 2.20
C SER A 197 2.08 -17.08 3.67
N SER A 198 3.28 -17.61 3.93
CA SER A 198 3.81 -17.73 5.29
C SER A 198 4.05 -16.36 5.96
N ASN A 199 4.32 -15.33 5.16
CA ASN A 199 4.52 -13.97 5.63
C ASN A 199 3.19 -13.30 5.98
N LYS A 200 3.02 -12.95 7.27
CA LYS A 200 1.80 -12.31 7.80
C LYS A 200 1.47 -10.96 7.13
N ASN A 201 2.51 -10.17 6.80
CA ASN A 201 2.31 -8.88 6.15
C ASN A 201 1.73 -9.06 4.73
N ILE A 202 2.24 -10.05 3.99
CA ILE A 202 1.71 -10.38 2.66
C ILE A 202 0.26 -10.85 2.75
N ARG A 203 -0.08 -11.75 3.72
CA ARG A 203 -1.48 -12.17 3.91
C ARG A 203 -2.40 -10.99 4.23
N SER A 204 -1.97 -10.12 5.15
CA SER A 204 -2.75 -8.94 5.56
C SER A 204 -3.01 -8.00 4.38
N LYS A 205 -1.96 -7.66 3.62
CA LYS A 205 -2.04 -6.73 2.49
C LYS A 205 -2.80 -7.32 1.30
N ALA A 206 -2.68 -8.62 1.06
CA ALA A 206 -3.47 -9.31 0.05
C ALA A 206 -4.97 -9.29 0.39
N ALA A 207 -5.32 -9.51 1.66
CA ALA A 207 -6.70 -9.36 2.12
C ALA A 207 -7.21 -7.91 1.99
N GLN A 208 -6.36 -6.91 2.21
CA GLN A 208 -6.68 -5.50 2.00
C GLN A 208 -6.91 -5.18 0.51
N ALA A 209 -6.07 -5.71 -0.38
CA ALA A 209 -6.25 -5.56 -1.83
C ALA A 209 -7.55 -6.23 -2.29
N LEU A 210 -7.88 -7.41 -1.74
CA LEU A 210 -9.16 -8.09 -2.01
C LEU A 210 -10.36 -7.32 -1.47
N MET A 211 -10.22 -6.65 -0.34
CA MET A 211 -11.26 -5.75 0.17
C MET A 211 -11.51 -4.61 -0.83
N ALA A 212 -10.46 -3.97 -1.33
CA ALA A 212 -10.57 -2.86 -2.27
C ALA A 212 -11.16 -3.32 -3.64
N ILE A 213 -10.66 -4.42 -4.21
CA ILE A 213 -11.15 -4.94 -5.50
C ILE A 213 -12.61 -5.44 -5.42
N SER A 214 -13.09 -5.76 -4.20
CA SER A 214 -14.48 -6.16 -3.96
C SER A 214 -15.46 -4.99 -3.81
N ILE A 215 -15.04 -3.73 -3.97
CA ILE A 215 -15.94 -2.57 -3.94
C ILE A 215 -16.90 -2.61 -5.14
N PRO A 216 -16.46 -2.71 -6.41
CA PRO A 216 -17.35 -2.85 -7.56
C PRO A 216 -17.98 -4.25 -7.62
N LEU A 217 -19.14 -4.34 -8.31
CA LEU A 217 -19.88 -5.59 -8.44
C LEU A 217 -19.06 -6.69 -9.13
N GLU A 218 -18.34 -6.35 -10.19
CA GLU A 218 -17.52 -7.36 -10.91
C GLU A 218 -16.43 -7.94 -10.00
N GLY A 219 -15.82 -7.13 -9.12
CA GLY A 219 -14.86 -7.62 -8.14
C GLY A 219 -15.47 -8.64 -7.17
N LYS A 220 -16.69 -8.38 -6.65
CA LYS A 220 -17.43 -9.33 -5.82
C LYS A 220 -17.66 -10.66 -6.56
N ASN A 221 -18.08 -10.57 -7.82
CA ASN A 221 -18.33 -11.74 -8.65
C ASN A 221 -17.05 -12.56 -8.90
N GLN A 222 -15.92 -11.90 -9.17
CA GLN A 222 -14.64 -12.60 -9.36
C GLN A 222 -14.14 -13.25 -8.07
N VAL A 223 -14.30 -12.60 -6.92
CA VAL A 223 -13.94 -13.17 -5.61
C VAL A 223 -14.74 -14.46 -5.34
N CYS A 224 -16.03 -14.50 -5.69
CA CYS A 224 -16.84 -15.72 -5.63
C CYS A 224 -16.37 -16.78 -6.63
N ARG A 225 -16.25 -16.43 -7.92
CA ARG A 225 -15.83 -17.38 -8.99
C ARG A 225 -14.48 -18.06 -8.73
N HIS A 226 -13.56 -17.34 -8.07
CA HIS A 226 -12.23 -17.86 -7.77
C HIS A 226 -12.11 -18.51 -6.39
N ASP A 227 -13.22 -18.82 -5.72
CA ASP A 227 -13.25 -19.48 -4.40
C ASP A 227 -12.33 -18.81 -3.37
N VAL A 228 -12.37 -17.49 -3.29
CA VAL A 228 -11.56 -16.72 -2.32
C VAL A 228 -12.21 -16.71 -0.93
N ILE A 229 -13.55 -16.74 -0.88
CA ILE A 229 -14.33 -16.63 0.36
C ILE A 229 -13.94 -17.70 1.40
N PRO A 230 -13.80 -18.99 1.08
CA PRO A 230 -13.38 -19.99 2.06
C PRO A 230 -12.02 -19.68 2.69
N ILE A 231 -11.06 -19.14 1.91
CA ILE A 231 -9.74 -18.78 2.40
C ILE A 231 -9.84 -17.57 3.35
N LEU A 232 -10.64 -16.55 2.99
CA LEU A 232 -10.89 -15.42 3.87
C LEU A 232 -11.51 -15.86 5.20
N VAL A 233 -12.43 -16.83 5.20
CA VAL A 233 -13.01 -17.40 6.42
C VAL A 233 -11.95 -18.11 7.27
N GLN A 234 -10.98 -18.80 6.67
CA GLN A 234 -9.85 -19.38 7.39
C GLN A 234 -9.00 -18.30 8.04
N LEU A 235 -8.73 -17.20 7.34
CA LEU A 235 -7.93 -16.07 7.86
C LEU A 235 -8.62 -15.29 8.98
N LEU A 236 -9.91 -15.46 9.23
CA LEU A 236 -10.56 -14.96 10.45
C LEU A 236 -10.00 -15.60 11.74
N LYS A 237 -9.27 -16.70 11.60
CA LYS A 237 -8.62 -17.43 12.70
C LYS A 237 -7.09 -17.26 12.68
N ASP A 238 -6.57 -16.35 11.88
CA ASP A 238 -5.13 -16.05 11.80
C ASP A 238 -4.61 -15.56 13.18
N GLU A 239 -3.34 -15.81 13.47
CA GLU A 239 -2.71 -15.36 14.72
C GLU A 239 -2.55 -13.82 14.77
N GLU A 240 -2.55 -13.17 13.60
CA GLU A 240 -2.33 -11.73 13.47
C GLU A 240 -3.66 -10.97 13.33
N GLU A 241 -3.91 -10.06 14.23
CA GLU A 241 -5.17 -9.28 14.27
C GLU A 241 -5.40 -8.44 13.00
N GLU A 242 -4.33 -7.90 12.37
CA GLU A 242 -4.45 -7.16 11.12
C GLU A 242 -4.88 -8.05 9.95
N VAL A 243 -4.47 -9.33 9.93
CA VAL A 243 -4.96 -10.30 8.96
C VAL A 243 -6.45 -10.57 9.18
N GLN A 244 -6.86 -10.79 10.44
CA GLN A 244 -8.26 -10.98 10.81
C GLN A 244 -9.12 -9.78 10.39
N ALA A 245 -8.63 -8.54 10.68
CA ALA A 245 -9.33 -7.31 10.34
C ALA A 245 -9.57 -7.16 8.84
N ASN A 246 -8.52 -7.41 8.03
CA ASN A 246 -8.59 -7.25 6.58
C ASN A 246 -9.40 -8.39 5.94
N ALA A 247 -9.31 -9.63 6.46
CA ALA A 247 -10.15 -10.75 6.02
C ALA A 247 -11.64 -10.50 6.29
N ALA A 248 -11.98 -10.02 7.49
CA ALA A 248 -13.36 -9.64 7.84
C ALA A 248 -13.86 -8.47 6.96
N GLY A 249 -12.99 -7.50 6.65
CA GLY A 249 -13.30 -6.41 5.74
C GLY A 249 -13.53 -6.88 4.29
N ALA A 250 -12.71 -7.79 3.78
CA ALA A 250 -12.89 -8.38 2.45
C ALA A 250 -14.21 -9.17 2.38
N LEU A 251 -14.51 -9.97 3.40
CA LEU A 251 -15.77 -10.69 3.50
C LEU A 251 -16.97 -9.74 3.53
N MET A 252 -16.89 -8.62 4.27
CA MET A 252 -17.96 -7.63 4.31
C MET A 252 -18.37 -7.16 2.91
N TYR A 253 -17.40 -6.87 2.02
CA TYR A 253 -17.71 -6.45 0.65
C TYR A 253 -18.12 -7.63 -0.24
N ALA A 254 -17.42 -8.75 -0.17
CA ALA A 254 -17.68 -9.92 -1.02
C ALA A 254 -19.06 -10.54 -0.78
N THR A 255 -19.55 -10.50 0.49
CA THR A 255 -20.83 -11.10 0.88
C THR A 255 -22.05 -10.20 0.64
N VAL A 256 -21.90 -9.05 0.00
CA VAL A 256 -23.05 -8.21 -0.40
C VAL A 256 -23.91 -8.93 -1.44
N THR A 257 -23.31 -9.70 -2.36
CA THR A 257 -24.04 -10.51 -3.34
C THR A 257 -24.66 -11.74 -2.68
N THR A 258 -25.76 -12.24 -3.25
CA THR A 258 -26.41 -13.47 -2.77
C THR A 258 -25.44 -14.66 -2.81
N GLU A 259 -24.71 -14.83 -3.92
CA GLU A 259 -23.71 -15.88 -4.08
C GLU A 259 -22.62 -15.80 -3.00
N GLY A 260 -22.07 -14.61 -2.76
CA GLY A 260 -21.06 -14.37 -1.72
C GLY A 260 -21.57 -14.65 -0.30
N LYS A 261 -22.85 -14.29 0.00
CA LYS A 261 -23.47 -14.61 1.30
C LYS A 261 -23.51 -16.11 1.55
N TYR A 262 -24.05 -16.86 0.59
CA TYR A 262 -24.17 -18.31 0.74
C TYR A 262 -22.79 -18.98 0.75
N ALA A 263 -21.83 -18.57 -0.08
CA ALA A 263 -20.46 -19.08 -0.01
C ALA A 263 -19.81 -18.89 1.36
N ALA A 264 -20.07 -17.76 2.04
CA ALA A 264 -19.57 -17.51 3.40
C ALA A 264 -20.34 -18.31 4.46
N LEU A 265 -21.65 -18.49 4.31
CA LEU A 265 -22.46 -19.33 5.19
C LEU A 265 -22.06 -20.80 5.09
N ASP A 266 -21.88 -21.32 3.89
CA ASP A 266 -21.43 -22.68 3.62
C ASP A 266 -19.99 -22.93 4.13
N SER A 267 -19.17 -21.88 4.18
CA SER A 267 -17.83 -21.90 4.76
C SER A 267 -17.81 -21.70 6.29
N GLU A 268 -18.99 -21.67 6.94
CA GLU A 268 -19.14 -21.51 8.39
C GLU A 268 -18.53 -20.19 8.95
N ALA A 269 -18.67 -19.08 8.22
CA ALA A 269 -18.08 -17.78 8.58
C ALA A 269 -18.62 -17.19 9.89
N ILE A 270 -19.85 -17.52 10.30
CA ILE A 270 -20.53 -16.90 11.45
C ILE A 270 -19.76 -17.11 12.74
N GLN A 271 -19.35 -18.32 13.07
CA GLN A 271 -18.70 -18.59 14.35
C GLN A 271 -17.33 -17.90 14.52
N PRO A 272 -16.43 -17.91 13.52
CA PRO A 272 -15.20 -17.10 13.58
C PRO A 272 -15.49 -15.61 13.73
N LEU A 273 -16.45 -15.05 12.96
CA LEU A 273 -16.79 -13.63 13.02
C LEU A 273 -17.36 -13.24 14.39
N LEU A 274 -18.20 -14.09 15.03
CA LEU A 274 -18.71 -13.84 16.38
C LEU A 274 -17.60 -13.74 17.42
N LYS A 275 -16.54 -14.54 17.30
CA LYS A 275 -15.36 -14.45 18.18
C LYS A 275 -14.64 -13.11 18.02
N LEU A 276 -14.57 -12.58 16.80
CA LEU A 276 -13.90 -11.33 16.48
C LEU A 276 -14.64 -10.10 17.03
N LEU A 277 -15.90 -10.21 17.45
CA LEU A 277 -16.62 -9.13 18.12
C LEU A 277 -15.97 -8.68 19.44
N PHE A 278 -15.13 -9.53 20.04
CA PHE A 278 -14.44 -9.27 21.31
C PHE A 278 -12.94 -8.97 21.14
N SER A 279 -12.47 -8.78 19.90
CA SER A 279 -11.06 -8.41 19.64
C SER A 279 -10.73 -7.05 20.29
N PRO A 280 -9.50 -6.86 20.83
CA PRO A 280 -9.06 -5.56 21.31
C PRO A 280 -8.98 -4.52 20.19
N LEU A 281 -8.77 -4.95 18.93
CA LEU A 281 -8.60 -4.06 17.79
C LEU A 281 -9.97 -3.57 17.27
N ILE A 282 -10.18 -2.26 17.28
CA ILE A 282 -11.44 -1.62 16.82
C ILE A 282 -11.80 -2.05 15.39
N LYS A 283 -10.82 -2.08 14.50
CA LYS A 283 -10.99 -2.44 13.09
C LYS A 283 -11.54 -3.85 12.92
N VAL A 284 -11.07 -4.81 13.74
CA VAL A 284 -11.57 -6.19 13.75
C VAL A 284 -13.03 -6.22 14.18
N ARG A 285 -13.37 -5.62 15.34
CA ARG A 285 -14.75 -5.59 15.84
C ARG A 285 -15.72 -4.95 14.85
N LEU A 286 -15.31 -3.83 14.25
CA LEU A 286 -16.13 -3.11 13.27
C LEU A 286 -16.41 -3.94 12.02
N ASN A 287 -15.36 -4.52 11.42
CA ASN A 287 -15.48 -5.29 10.19
C ASN A 287 -16.26 -6.59 10.43
N ALA A 288 -15.99 -7.28 11.54
CA ALA A 288 -16.76 -8.48 11.92
C ALA A 288 -18.25 -8.17 12.13
N THR A 289 -18.57 -7.08 12.84
CA THR A 289 -19.96 -6.65 13.04
C THR A 289 -20.67 -6.38 11.72
N LYS A 290 -20.02 -5.66 10.81
CA LYS A 290 -20.59 -5.35 9.49
C LYS A 290 -20.75 -6.61 8.63
N ALA A 291 -19.76 -7.52 8.61
CA ALA A 291 -19.86 -8.77 7.88
C ALA A 291 -21.02 -9.64 8.39
N LEU A 292 -21.17 -9.77 9.71
CA LEU A 292 -22.30 -10.48 10.33
C LEU A 292 -23.64 -9.83 10.00
N THR A 293 -23.69 -8.51 9.94
CA THR A 293 -24.91 -7.77 9.54
C THR A 293 -25.35 -8.16 8.14
N ILE A 294 -24.41 -8.21 7.19
CA ILE A 294 -24.70 -8.59 5.81
C ILE A 294 -25.12 -10.07 5.72
N LEU A 295 -24.47 -10.95 6.47
CA LEU A 295 -24.88 -12.37 6.52
C LEU A 295 -26.27 -12.56 7.12
N ALA A 296 -26.68 -11.68 8.07
CA ALA A 296 -28.02 -11.70 8.65
C ALA A 296 -29.15 -11.27 7.68
N GLU A 297 -28.81 -10.70 6.53
CA GLU A 297 -29.79 -10.42 5.49
C GLU A 297 -30.34 -11.72 4.85
N ALA A 298 -29.54 -12.81 4.81
CA ALA A 298 -30.01 -14.12 4.44
C ALA A 298 -30.83 -14.76 5.58
N PRO A 299 -31.98 -15.43 5.29
CA PRO A 299 -32.81 -16.07 6.31
C PRO A 299 -32.05 -17.07 7.19
N GLU A 300 -31.16 -17.85 6.60
CA GLU A 300 -30.35 -18.86 7.28
C GLU A 300 -29.32 -18.19 8.22
N GLY A 301 -28.62 -17.16 7.74
CA GLY A 301 -27.69 -16.39 8.54
C GLY A 301 -28.39 -15.68 9.70
N ARG A 302 -29.57 -15.08 9.45
CA ARG A 302 -30.41 -14.45 10.48
C ARG A 302 -30.82 -15.45 11.55
N LYS A 303 -31.29 -16.63 11.16
CA LYS A 303 -31.69 -17.69 12.11
C LYS A 303 -30.53 -18.10 13.02
N LEU A 304 -29.33 -18.24 12.46
CA LEU A 304 -28.13 -18.57 13.25
C LEU A 304 -27.74 -17.45 14.22
N LEU A 305 -27.94 -16.19 13.83
CA LEU A 305 -27.56 -15.03 14.63
C LEU A 305 -28.56 -14.61 15.69
N GLN A 306 -29.82 -15.07 15.62
CA GLN A 306 -30.85 -14.76 16.62
C GLN A 306 -30.44 -15.13 18.05
N GLY A 307 -29.76 -16.26 18.24
CA GLY A 307 -29.24 -16.68 19.56
C GLY A 307 -28.05 -15.85 20.08
N HIS A 308 -27.50 -14.94 19.26
CA HIS A 308 -26.29 -14.16 19.56
C HIS A 308 -26.54 -12.64 19.65
N VAL A 309 -27.79 -12.19 19.67
CA VAL A 309 -28.14 -10.75 19.74
C VAL A 309 -27.50 -10.07 20.96
N PHE A 310 -27.33 -10.77 22.06
CA PHE A 310 -26.69 -10.23 23.27
C PHE A 310 -25.25 -9.77 23.03
N ASN A 311 -24.49 -10.41 22.13
CA ASN A 311 -23.14 -10.00 21.76
C ASN A 311 -23.15 -8.61 21.11
N PHE A 312 -24.11 -8.36 20.23
CA PHE A 312 -24.25 -7.05 19.57
C PHE A 312 -24.74 -5.97 20.55
N ARG A 313 -25.62 -6.33 21.50
CA ARG A 313 -26.05 -5.40 22.55
C ARG A 313 -24.90 -4.98 23.46
N SER A 314 -23.94 -5.85 23.73
CA SER A 314 -22.73 -5.46 24.48
C SER A 314 -21.89 -4.44 23.69
N LEU A 315 -21.85 -4.54 22.35
CA LEU A 315 -21.14 -3.59 21.50
C LEU A 315 -21.84 -2.23 21.33
N GLU A 316 -23.11 -2.09 21.72
CA GLU A 316 -23.77 -0.76 21.82
C GLU A 316 -23.13 0.12 22.91
N MET A 317 -22.34 -0.47 23.82
CA MET A 317 -21.54 0.22 24.84
C MET A 317 -20.04 0.30 24.48
N ASP A 318 -19.65 -0.04 23.24
CA ASP A 318 -18.26 0.05 22.78
C ASP A 318 -17.73 1.49 22.90
N GLN A 319 -16.44 1.64 23.19
CA GLN A 319 -15.81 2.96 23.26
C GLN A 319 -15.83 3.70 21.90
N ASN A 320 -15.79 2.94 20.79
CA ASN A 320 -15.77 3.49 19.44
C ASN A 320 -17.20 3.68 18.89
N GLU A 321 -17.51 4.89 18.44
CA GLU A 321 -18.84 5.24 17.94
C GLU A 321 -19.23 4.44 16.67
N ALA A 322 -18.29 4.15 15.78
CA ALA A 322 -18.58 3.39 14.56
C ALA A 322 -18.97 1.94 14.88
N VAL A 323 -18.36 1.34 15.92
CA VAL A 323 -18.72 0.00 16.40
C VAL A 323 -20.13 0.03 17.02
N ARG A 324 -20.43 1.01 17.88
CA ARG A 324 -21.78 1.18 18.46
C ARG A 324 -22.86 1.28 17.38
N ARG A 325 -22.64 2.13 16.37
CA ARG A 325 -23.57 2.29 15.24
C ARG A 325 -23.73 1.00 14.44
N ALA A 326 -22.64 0.30 14.16
CA ALA A 326 -22.68 -0.98 13.45
C ALA A 326 -23.45 -2.04 14.24
N ALA A 327 -23.26 -2.13 15.56
CA ALA A 327 -23.97 -3.04 16.44
C ALA A 327 -25.48 -2.76 16.45
N HIS A 328 -25.87 -1.49 16.55
CA HIS A 328 -27.28 -1.09 16.50
C HIS A 328 -27.95 -1.49 15.18
N ILE A 329 -27.26 -1.33 14.04
CA ILE A 329 -27.76 -1.76 12.73
C ILE A 329 -27.86 -3.29 12.68
N ALA A 330 -26.85 -4.01 13.18
CA ALA A 330 -26.85 -5.46 13.23
C ALA A 330 -28.04 -6.01 13.98
N ILE A 331 -28.35 -5.46 15.17
CA ILE A 331 -29.52 -5.87 15.97
C ILE A 331 -30.81 -5.71 15.17
N LYS A 332 -31.00 -4.55 14.52
CA LYS A 332 -32.21 -4.30 13.71
C LYS A 332 -32.37 -5.32 12.57
N VAL A 333 -31.27 -5.69 11.91
CA VAL A 333 -31.32 -6.66 10.81
C VAL A 333 -31.57 -8.08 11.33
N ILE A 334 -30.97 -8.46 12.46
CA ILE A 334 -31.12 -9.80 13.06
C ILE A 334 -32.52 -9.98 13.65
N GLU A 335 -33.06 -8.97 14.31
CA GLU A 335 -34.39 -9.00 14.93
C GLU A 335 -35.54 -8.70 13.93
N TRP A 336 -35.21 -8.35 12.67
CA TRP A 336 -36.23 -8.05 11.67
C TRP A 336 -37.14 -9.26 11.42
N LYS A 337 -38.44 -9.00 11.46
CA LYS A 337 -39.52 -9.96 11.14
C LYS A 337 -40.28 -9.43 9.94
N PRO A 338 -40.60 -10.30 8.94
CA PRO A 338 -41.41 -9.94 7.80
C PRO A 338 -42.84 -9.52 8.22
#